data_885d444254125b70af30ae4705f5a05c
#
_entry.id   885d444254125b70af30ae4705f5a05c
#
_cell.length_a   1.000
_cell.length_b   1.000
_cell.length_c   1.000
_cell.angle_alpha   90.00
_cell.angle_beta   90.00
_cell.angle_gamma   90.00
#
_symmetry.space_group_name_H-M   'P 1'
#
loop_
_entity.id
_entity.type
_entity.pdbx_description
1 polymer ?
#
loop_
_entity_poly.entity_id
_entity_poly.type
_entity_poly.pdbx_seq_one_letter_code
_entity_poly.pdbx_strand_id
1 'polypeptide(L)'
;MAVDWDWTRIVIDHVHIRVRDAQASVAFYKTLLEPLGIPPIWEAERGAQLANLVVTDGEPRTSGPVHIAFVADSREQVEAFHRAGLEAGGTDNGPPGVREQYSSPEGGRYYAAFVLDPDGNNVEAVHREFAAE
;
A
#
# COMPACT_ATOMS: atom_id res chain seq x y z
N MET A 1 -8.47 6.35 26.96
CA MET A 1 -9.88 6.02 26.66
C MET A 1 -9.96 5.32 25.32
N ALA A 2 -10.57 4.16 25.27
CA ALA A 2 -10.75 3.42 24.04
C ALA A 2 -11.85 4.08 23.20
N VAL A 3 -11.59 4.22 21.90
CA VAL A 3 -12.59 4.70 20.96
C VAL A 3 -13.08 3.49 20.16
N ASP A 4 -14.38 3.36 20.07
CA ASP A 4 -15.00 2.30 19.27
C ASP A 4 -14.95 2.73 17.80
N TRP A 5 -13.95 2.21 17.08
CA TRP A 5 -13.69 2.61 15.70
C TRP A 5 -14.10 1.50 14.73
N ASP A 6 -14.88 1.88 13.74
CA ASP A 6 -15.25 0.97 12.64
C ASP A 6 -14.14 0.92 11.59
N TRP A 7 -13.35 -0.15 11.61
CA TRP A 7 -12.21 -0.33 10.72
C TRP A 7 -12.63 -0.59 9.27
N THR A 8 -13.93 -0.71 8.99
CA THR A 8 -14.42 -0.85 7.62
C THR A 8 -14.83 0.49 7.01
N ARG A 9 -14.84 1.56 7.82
CA ARG A 9 -15.22 2.90 7.36
C ARG A 9 -14.14 3.50 6.48
N ILE A 10 -14.53 3.98 5.30
CA ILE A 10 -13.62 4.71 4.41
C ILE A 10 -13.49 6.15 4.93
N VAL A 11 -12.26 6.58 5.19
CA VAL A 11 -11.96 7.91 5.72
C VAL A 11 -11.17 8.76 4.72
N ILE A 12 -10.24 8.13 4.01
CA ILE A 12 -9.40 8.83 3.02
C ILE A 12 -9.91 8.49 1.63
N ASP A 13 -10.28 9.50 0.85
CA ASP A 13 -10.80 9.30 -0.50
C ASP A 13 -9.69 8.93 -1.47
N HIS A 14 -8.62 9.69 -1.48
CA HIS A 14 -7.47 9.39 -2.33
C HIS A 14 -6.19 9.97 -1.74
N VAL A 15 -5.06 9.41 -2.18
CA VAL A 15 -3.72 9.89 -1.85
C VAL A 15 -3.03 10.20 -3.17
N HIS A 16 -2.36 11.34 -3.26
CA HIS A 16 -1.59 11.74 -4.42
C HIS A 16 -0.12 11.81 -4.05
N ILE A 17 0.71 11.01 -4.72
CA ILE A 17 2.16 11.04 -4.54
C ILE A 17 2.82 11.55 -5.82
N ARG A 18 3.91 12.30 -5.65
CA ARG A 18 4.73 12.78 -6.76
C ARG A 18 6.02 12.01 -6.80
N VAL A 19 6.38 11.52 -7.99
CA VAL A 19 7.50 10.61 -8.20
C VAL A 19 8.44 11.22 -9.23
N ARG A 20 9.66 10.70 -9.29
CA ARG A 20 10.67 11.20 -10.23
C ARG A 20 10.40 10.75 -11.65
N ASP A 21 9.99 9.49 -11.83
CA ASP A 21 9.75 8.88 -13.13
C ASP A 21 8.36 8.27 -13.12
N ALA A 22 7.40 8.96 -13.75
CA ALA A 22 6.01 8.53 -13.74
C ALA A 22 5.85 7.14 -14.37
N GLN A 23 6.51 6.88 -15.50
CA GLN A 23 6.35 5.61 -16.21
C GLN A 23 6.88 4.44 -15.39
N ALA A 24 8.04 4.60 -14.77
CA ALA A 24 8.62 3.57 -13.92
C ALA A 24 7.77 3.31 -12.69
N SER A 25 7.31 4.37 -12.03
CA SER A 25 6.50 4.23 -10.81
C SER A 25 5.12 3.66 -11.11
N VAL A 26 4.49 4.09 -12.20
CA VAL A 26 3.17 3.56 -12.59
C VAL A 26 3.29 2.05 -12.90
N ALA A 27 4.30 1.64 -13.64
CA ALA A 27 4.54 0.22 -13.92
C ALA A 27 4.74 -0.57 -12.62
N PHE A 28 5.51 -0.01 -11.69
CA PHE A 28 5.75 -0.62 -10.38
C PHE A 28 4.42 -0.82 -9.62
N TYR A 29 3.62 0.24 -9.49
CA TYR A 29 2.37 0.16 -8.73
C TYR A 29 1.31 -0.71 -9.38
N LYS A 30 1.26 -0.75 -10.71
CA LYS A 30 0.35 -1.66 -11.42
C LYS A 30 0.66 -3.11 -11.07
N THR A 31 1.93 -3.48 -11.04
CA THR A 31 2.36 -4.84 -10.71
C THR A 31 2.14 -5.15 -9.23
N LEU A 32 2.54 -4.20 -8.37
CA LEU A 32 2.44 -4.36 -6.91
C LEU A 32 1.01 -4.54 -6.43
N LEU A 33 0.09 -3.75 -6.99
CA LEU A 33 -1.28 -3.65 -6.48
C LEU A 33 -2.24 -4.63 -7.15
N GLU A 34 -1.83 -5.29 -8.24
CA GLU A 34 -2.68 -6.26 -8.92
C GLU A 34 -3.11 -7.40 -8.01
N PRO A 35 -2.24 -8.01 -7.18
CA PRO A 35 -2.67 -9.05 -6.25
C PRO A 35 -3.71 -8.60 -5.22
N LEU A 36 -3.80 -7.30 -4.95
CA LEU A 36 -4.80 -6.76 -4.03
C LEU A 36 -6.11 -6.39 -4.74
N GLY A 37 -6.18 -6.61 -6.06
CA GLY A 37 -7.38 -6.25 -6.82
C GLY A 37 -7.57 -4.76 -7.01
N ILE A 38 -6.49 -3.99 -6.99
CA ILE A 38 -6.53 -2.54 -7.16
C ILE A 38 -6.17 -2.19 -8.61
N PRO A 39 -7.16 -1.78 -9.44
CA PRO A 39 -6.93 -1.56 -10.85
C PRO A 39 -6.51 -0.14 -11.16
N PRO A 40 -5.80 0.07 -12.29
CA PRO A 40 -5.67 1.42 -12.85
C PRO A 40 -7.02 1.86 -13.40
N ILE A 41 -7.46 3.08 -13.05
CA ILE A 41 -8.69 3.66 -13.57
C ILE A 41 -8.44 4.71 -14.64
N TRP A 42 -7.25 5.32 -14.67
CA TRP A 42 -6.77 6.03 -15.83
C TRP A 42 -5.24 6.01 -15.85
N GLU A 43 -4.69 6.17 -17.04
CA GLU A 43 -3.24 6.25 -17.26
C GLU A 43 -2.95 7.33 -18.30
N ALA A 44 -1.84 8.03 -18.10
CA ALA A 44 -1.36 9.06 -19.02
C ALA A 44 0.15 9.03 -19.02
N GLU A 45 0.77 9.84 -19.88
CA GLU A 45 2.23 9.91 -19.98
C GLU A 45 2.88 10.28 -18.64
N ARG A 46 2.24 11.20 -17.90
CA ARG A 46 2.83 11.76 -16.70
C ARG A 46 2.24 11.20 -15.41
N GLY A 47 1.49 10.12 -15.48
CA GLY A 47 0.96 9.51 -14.27
C GLY A 47 -0.19 8.57 -14.49
N ALA A 48 -0.77 8.14 -13.38
CA ALA A 48 -1.92 7.23 -13.36
C ALA A 48 -2.68 7.40 -12.07
N GLN A 49 -3.90 6.89 -12.06
CA GLN A 49 -4.65 6.69 -10.83
C GLN A 49 -5.02 5.21 -10.72
N LEU A 50 -4.60 4.60 -9.63
CA LEU A 50 -4.89 3.20 -9.30
C LEU A 50 -5.84 3.23 -8.11
N ALA A 51 -7.13 3.06 -8.38
CA ALA A 51 -8.20 3.25 -7.40
C ALA A 51 -8.01 4.57 -6.63
N ASN A 52 -7.65 4.52 -5.35
CA ASN A 52 -7.53 5.72 -4.51
C ASN A 52 -6.12 6.33 -4.49
N LEU A 53 -5.18 5.75 -5.24
CA LEU A 53 -3.80 6.25 -5.31
C LEU A 53 -3.54 6.94 -6.63
N VAL A 54 -3.19 8.22 -6.57
CA VAL A 54 -2.78 9.00 -7.75
C VAL A 54 -1.26 9.11 -7.73
N VAL A 55 -0.62 8.76 -8.85
CA VAL A 55 0.85 8.80 -9.01
C VAL A 55 1.14 9.68 -10.21
N THR A 56 1.85 10.80 -10.01
CA THR A 56 2.25 11.67 -11.11
C THR A 56 3.67 12.15 -10.90
N ASP A 57 4.32 12.58 -11.98
CA ASP A 57 5.55 13.34 -11.86
C ASP A 57 5.25 14.85 -11.82
N GLY A 58 6.27 15.68 -11.68
CA GLY A 58 6.14 17.12 -11.70
C GLY A 58 6.69 17.79 -10.47
N GLU A 59 6.81 19.10 -10.57
CA GLU A 59 7.31 19.95 -9.50
C GLU A 59 6.17 20.69 -8.82
N PRO A 60 6.29 21.03 -7.53
CA PRO A 60 7.36 20.58 -6.66
C PRO A 60 7.08 19.18 -6.10
N ARG A 61 8.14 18.39 -5.92
CA ARG A 61 8.01 17.16 -5.15
C ARG A 61 7.73 17.53 -3.71
N THR A 62 6.81 16.78 -3.09
CA THR A 62 6.60 16.91 -1.66
C THR A 62 7.84 16.42 -0.91
N SER A 63 8.08 16.98 0.26
CA SER A 63 9.25 16.66 1.06
C SER A 63 9.23 15.21 1.52
N GLY A 64 10.31 14.48 1.24
CA GLY A 64 10.60 13.18 1.80
C GLY A 64 9.67 12.04 1.37
N PRO A 65 10.05 10.80 1.67
CA PRO A 65 9.23 9.63 1.37
C PRO A 65 8.01 9.54 2.29
N VAL A 66 6.96 8.92 1.76
CA VAL A 66 5.72 8.69 2.49
C VAL A 66 5.58 7.21 2.86
N HIS A 67 4.67 6.92 3.79
CA HIS A 67 4.29 5.56 4.16
C HIS A 67 2.80 5.39 3.83
N ILE A 68 2.47 4.41 2.99
CA ILE A 68 1.09 4.12 2.59
C ILE A 68 0.82 2.65 2.86
N ALA A 69 -0.26 2.37 3.59
CA ALA A 69 -0.70 1.01 3.87
C ALA A 69 -2.00 0.73 3.11
N PHE A 70 -2.00 -0.32 2.31
CA PHE A 70 -3.17 -0.79 1.58
C PHE A 70 -3.81 -1.95 2.33
N VAL A 71 -5.13 -1.98 2.35
CA VAL A 71 -5.88 -3.07 2.97
C VAL A 71 -5.79 -4.31 2.08
N ALA A 72 -5.45 -5.44 2.69
CA ALA A 72 -5.50 -6.74 2.05
C ALA A 72 -6.61 -7.58 2.70
N ASP A 73 -7.27 -8.41 1.89
CA ASP A 73 -8.40 -9.20 2.36
C ASP A 73 -7.98 -10.53 3.02
N SER A 74 -6.71 -10.91 2.85
CA SER A 74 -6.20 -12.19 3.35
C SER A 74 -4.69 -12.13 3.52
N ARG A 75 -4.15 -13.10 4.25
CA ARG A 75 -2.69 -13.26 4.36
C ARG A 75 -2.06 -13.56 3.00
N GLU A 76 -2.76 -14.35 2.19
CA GLU A 76 -2.28 -14.71 0.84
C GLU A 76 -2.12 -13.47 -0.04
N GLN A 77 -3.02 -12.49 0.07
CA GLN A 77 -2.86 -11.22 -0.65
C GLN A 77 -1.65 -10.44 -0.18
N VAL A 78 -1.38 -10.41 1.12
CA VAL A 78 -0.18 -9.75 1.67
C VAL A 78 1.08 -10.39 1.11
N GLU A 79 1.11 -11.73 1.07
CA GLU A 79 2.25 -12.49 0.55
C GLU A 79 2.44 -12.24 -0.95
N ALA A 80 1.34 -12.24 -1.71
CA ALA A 80 1.39 -11.97 -3.15
C ALA A 80 1.83 -10.53 -3.44
N PHE A 81 1.38 -9.58 -2.64
CA PHE A 81 1.80 -8.18 -2.71
C PHE A 81 3.32 -8.07 -2.55
N HIS A 82 3.87 -8.74 -1.56
CA HIS A 82 5.31 -8.68 -1.27
C HIS A 82 6.12 -9.27 -2.44
N ARG A 83 5.71 -10.46 -2.93
CA ARG A 83 6.37 -11.08 -4.09
C ARG A 83 6.31 -10.18 -5.31
N ALA A 84 5.13 -9.63 -5.60
CA ALA A 84 4.95 -8.75 -6.76
C ALA A 84 5.80 -7.50 -6.65
N GLY A 85 5.91 -6.93 -5.44
CA GLY A 85 6.74 -5.75 -5.20
C GLY A 85 8.20 -5.99 -5.47
N LEU A 86 8.73 -7.14 -5.02
CA LEU A 86 10.13 -7.49 -5.27
C LEU A 86 10.36 -7.77 -6.76
N GLU A 87 9.43 -8.45 -7.42
CA GLU A 87 9.52 -8.72 -8.86
C GLU A 87 9.48 -7.43 -9.68
N ALA A 88 8.74 -6.43 -9.20
CA ALA A 88 8.63 -5.14 -9.87
C ALA A 88 9.84 -4.22 -9.63
N GLY A 89 10.84 -4.70 -8.90
CA GLY A 89 12.05 -3.94 -8.63
C GLY A 89 12.06 -3.18 -7.32
N GLY A 90 11.06 -3.39 -6.47
CA GLY A 90 11.04 -2.82 -5.12
C GLY A 90 12.06 -3.49 -4.21
N THR A 91 12.33 -2.85 -3.08
CA THR A 91 13.25 -3.35 -2.06
C THR A 91 12.46 -3.87 -0.87
N ASP A 92 12.84 -5.06 -0.39
CA ASP A 92 12.22 -5.62 0.82
C ASP A 92 12.44 -4.67 2.01
N ASN A 93 11.35 -4.36 2.69
CA ASN A 93 11.38 -3.50 3.88
C ASN A 93 10.62 -4.17 5.05
N GLY A 94 10.33 -5.46 4.95
CA GLY A 94 9.68 -6.26 5.97
C GLY A 94 8.88 -7.39 5.34
N PRO A 95 9.32 -8.66 5.50
CA PRO A 95 8.63 -9.80 4.90
C PRO A 95 7.24 -10.03 5.54
N PRO A 96 6.36 -10.78 4.86
CA PRO A 96 5.03 -11.05 5.42
C PRO A 96 5.11 -11.72 6.78
N GLY A 97 4.30 -11.24 7.71
CA GLY A 97 4.24 -11.80 9.06
C GLY A 97 3.39 -10.98 9.99
N VAL A 98 3.09 -11.57 11.14
CA VAL A 98 2.36 -10.90 12.21
C VAL A 98 3.25 -9.83 12.85
N ARG A 99 2.68 -8.65 13.07
CA ARG A 99 3.34 -7.55 13.79
C ARG A 99 2.63 -7.37 15.13
N GLU A 100 3.17 -7.98 16.16
CA GLU A 100 2.57 -7.93 17.50
C GLU A 100 2.46 -6.50 18.03
N GLN A 101 3.45 -5.66 17.71
CA GLN A 101 3.49 -4.27 18.15
C GLN A 101 2.36 -3.43 17.56
N TYR A 102 1.74 -3.87 16.48
CA TYR A 102 0.61 -3.17 15.84
C TYR A 102 -0.71 -3.90 16.02
N SER A 103 -0.70 -5.07 16.65
CA SER A 103 -1.91 -5.85 16.92
C SER A 103 -2.58 -5.34 18.18
N SER A 104 -3.92 -5.39 18.20
CA SER A 104 -4.70 -4.94 19.35
C SER A 104 -6.04 -5.67 19.36
N PRO A 105 -6.75 -5.70 20.53
CA PRO A 105 -8.09 -6.27 20.55
C PRO A 105 -9.07 -5.54 19.63
N GLU A 106 -8.95 -4.21 19.50
CA GLU A 106 -9.84 -3.39 18.69
C GLU A 106 -9.53 -3.47 17.20
N GLY A 107 -8.23 -3.42 16.84
CA GLY A 107 -7.77 -3.40 15.45
C GLY A 107 -7.42 -4.77 14.89
N GLY A 108 -7.50 -5.83 15.70
CA GLY A 108 -7.24 -7.18 15.28
C GLY A 108 -5.76 -7.54 15.21
N ARG A 109 -5.49 -8.79 14.82
CA ARG A 109 -4.12 -9.25 14.59
C ARG A 109 -3.61 -8.65 13.29
N TYR A 110 -2.47 -8.03 13.35
CA TYR A 110 -1.89 -7.24 12.26
C TYR A 110 -0.91 -8.09 11.48
N TYR A 111 -1.32 -8.51 10.26
CA TYR A 111 -0.46 -9.28 9.36
C TYR A 111 -0.09 -8.41 8.17
N ALA A 112 1.20 -8.15 7.97
CA ALA A 112 1.62 -7.15 7.00
C ALA A 112 2.94 -7.49 6.33
N ALA A 113 3.19 -6.82 5.21
CA ALA A 113 4.47 -6.84 4.51
C ALA A 113 4.76 -5.44 3.97
N PHE A 114 6.03 -5.13 3.79
CA PHE A 114 6.50 -3.78 3.44
C PHE A 114 7.50 -3.87 2.30
N VAL A 115 7.35 -2.96 1.32
CA VAL A 115 8.25 -2.85 0.17
C VAL A 115 8.57 -1.37 -0.04
N LEU A 116 9.82 -1.05 -0.37
CA LEU A 116 10.16 0.31 -0.79
C LEU A 116 9.94 0.43 -2.30
N ASP A 117 9.28 1.52 -2.71
CA ASP A 117 9.08 1.82 -4.12
C ASP A 117 10.35 2.45 -4.74
N PRO A 118 10.36 2.76 -6.06
CA PRO A 118 11.55 3.34 -6.70
C PRO A 118 12.01 4.68 -6.11
N ASP A 119 11.13 5.42 -5.43
CA ASP A 119 11.45 6.69 -4.80
C ASP A 119 11.75 6.57 -3.31
N GLY A 120 11.74 5.36 -2.76
CA GLY A 120 12.00 5.11 -1.35
C GLY A 120 10.79 5.25 -0.46
N ASN A 121 9.58 5.32 -1.03
CA ASN A 121 8.36 5.32 -0.23
C ASN A 121 8.12 3.94 0.37
N ASN A 122 7.67 3.93 1.62
CA ASN A 122 7.34 2.69 2.33
C ASN A 122 5.90 2.29 2.00
N VAL A 123 5.74 1.22 1.22
CA VAL A 123 4.43 0.75 0.79
C VAL A 123 4.14 -0.57 1.49
N GLU A 124 2.98 -0.63 2.11
CA GLU A 124 2.60 -1.73 2.97
C GLU A 124 1.28 -2.34 2.50
N ALA A 125 1.15 -3.67 2.63
CA ALA A 125 -0.16 -4.31 2.60
C ALA A 125 -0.43 -4.87 4.00
N VAL A 126 -1.63 -4.65 4.52
CA VAL A 126 -2.00 -5.11 5.85
C VAL A 126 -3.34 -5.83 5.83
N HIS A 127 -3.38 -6.99 6.45
CA HIS A 127 -4.58 -7.76 6.71
C HIS A 127 -4.81 -7.80 8.22
N ARG A 128 -5.98 -7.33 8.66
CA ARG A 128 -6.36 -7.36 10.06
C ARG A 128 -7.27 -8.55 10.30
N GLU A 129 -6.92 -9.39 11.27
CA GLU A 129 -7.69 -10.57 11.64
C GLU A 129 -8.38 -10.30 12.97
N PHE A 130 -9.69 -10.15 12.92
CA PHE A 130 -10.48 -9.90 14.12
C PHE A 130 -10.89 -11.23 14.73
N ALA A 131 -11.04 -11.22 16.07
CA ALA A 131 -11.52 -12.41 16.77
C ALA A 131 -12.94 -12.73 16.34
N ALA A 132 -13.24 -14.03 16.15
CA ALA A 132 -14.60 -14.48 15.89
C ALA A 132 -15.46 -14.24 17.13
N GLU A 133 -16.69 -13.74 16.93
CA GLU A 133 -17.65 -13.56 18.00
C GLU A 133 -18.40 -14.86 18.32
#